data_08f67bb4cca53bc89dd9f026a42099de
#
_entry.id   08f67bb4cca53bc89dd9f026a42099de
#
_cell.length_a   1.000
_cell.length_b   1.000
_cell.length_c   1.000
_cell.angle_alpha   90.00
_cell.angle_beta   90.00
_cell.angle_gamma   90.00
#
_symmetry.space_group_name_H-M   'P 1'
#
loop_
_entity.id
_entity.type
_entity.pdbx_description
1 polymer ?
#
loop_
_entity_poly.entity_id
_entity_poly.type
_entity_poly.pdbx_seq_one_letter_code
_entity_poly.pdbx_strand_id
1 'polypeptide(L)'
;MSMCRDLSMLSYDTKYRVSSIIVTKDYREVCAIGYNGSYKGGPNVRSSLQQGDSGFLHAEENALFHLCKPYELRSDLFMLCTHKPCSMCAKRIVNSGIKTVVYDQDYADKENSTDEIFRIGKTSCFKYDDLLSNIDQFMPGTKEI
;
A
#
# COMPACT_ATOMS: atom_id res chain seq x y z
N MET A 1 -3.12 7.02 -8.14
CA MET A 1 -4.06 6.80 -7.01
C MET A 1 -5.47 6.43 -7.47
N SER A 2 -6.03 7.03 -8.52
CA SER A 2 -7.36 6.70 -9.06
C SER A 2 -7.55 5.18 -9.29
N MET A 3 -6.67 4.54 -10.05
CA MET A 3 -6.67 3.10 -10.27
C MET A 3 -6.66 2.28 -8.98
N CYS A 4 -5.92 2.75 -7.96
CA CYS A 4 -5.88 2.10 -6.66
C CYS A 4 -7.26 2.13 -5.97
N ARG A 5 -7.94 3.28 -6.02
CA ARG A 5 -9.30 3.43 -5.48
C ARG A 5 -10.29 2.51 -6.21
N ASP A 6 -10.22 2.43 -7.54
CA ASP A 6 -11.10 1.58 -8.34
C ASP A 6 -10.91 0.10 -7.99
N LEU A 7 -9.66 -0.35 -7.84
CA LEU A 7 -9.35 -1.74 -7.45
C LEU A 7 -9.86 -2.10 -6.06
N SER A 8 -9.99 -1.15 -5.15
CA SER A 8 -10.54 -1.42 -3.81
C SER A 8 -11.97 -1.94 -3.86
N MET A 9 -12.71 -1.62 -4.91
CA MET A 9 -14.08 -2.09 -5.12
C MET A 9 -14.17 -3.60 -5.39
N LEU A 10 -13.05 -4.25 -5.72
CA LEU A 10 -12.99 -5.71 -5.86
C LEU A 10 -12.94 -6.44 -4.52
N SER A 11 -12.67 -5.74 -3.41
CA SER A 11 -12.71 -6.33 -2.08
C SER A 11 -14.12 -6.78 -1.70
N TYR A 12 -14.22 -7.97 -1.13
CA TYR A 12 -15.48 -8.49 -0.55
C TYR A 12 -15.76 -7.98 0.87
N ASP A 13 -14.85 -7.20 1.44
CA ASP A 13 -15.06 -6.60 2.76
C ASP A 13 -16.26 -5.64 2.71
N THR A 14 -17.22 -5.84 3.58
CA THR A 14 -18.44 -5.02 3.65
C THR A 14 -18.22 -3.69 4.38
N LYS A 15 -17.11 -3.57 5.12
CA LYS A 15 -16.84 -2.40 5.96
C LYS A 15 -15.69 -1.54 5.45
N TYR A 16 -14.57 -2.17 5.11
CA TYR A 16 -13.37 -1.46 4.64
C TYR A 16 -12.81 -2.11 3.39
N ARG A 17 -12.97 -1.45 2.27
CA ARG A 17 -12.40 -1.88 0.98
C ARG A 17 -11.07 -1.19 0.76
N VAL A 18 -10.03 -1.97 0.78
CA VAL A 18 -8.64 -1.49 0.67
C VAL A 18 -7.97 -2.15 -0.52
N SER A 19 -7.16 -1.40 -1.24
CA SER A 19 -6.30 -1.94 -2.29
C SER A 19 -4.88 -1.41 -2.18
N SER A 20 -3.96 -2.14 -2.78
CA SER A 20 -2.56 -1.77 -2.91
C SER A 20 -2.05 -2.13 -4.29
N ILE A 21 -1.27 -1.26 -4.90
CA ILE A 21 -0.65 -1.46 -6.21
C ILE A 21 0.85 -1.23 -6.06
N ILE A 22 1.65 -2.13 -6.64
CA ILE A 22 3.09 -1.95 -6.72
C ILE A 22 3.45 -1.60 -8.16
N VAL A 23 4.11 -0.47 -8.35
CA VAL A 23 4.47 0.08 -9.65
C VAL A 23 5.96 0.40 -9.71
N THR A 24 6.50 0.48 -10.93
CA THR A 24 7.84 1.05 -11.14
C THR A 24 7.82 2.56 -10.86
N LYS A 25 8.94 3.12 -10.42
CA LYS A 25 9.06 4.55 -10.06
C LYS A 25 8.75 5.51 -11.22
N ASP A 26 8.83 5.03 -12.46
CA ASP A 26 8.45 5.79 -13.66
C ASP A 26 6.98 5.59 -14.05
N TYR A 27 6.22 4.82 -13.27
CA TYR A 27 4.79 4.49 -13.46
C TYR A 27 4.45 3.77 -14.79
N ARG A 28 5.43 3.17 -15.45
CA ARG A 28 5.22 2.47 -16.73
C ARG A 28 4.76 1.04 -16.57
N GLU A 29 5.05 0.41 -15.43
CA GLU A 29 4.70 -0.99 -15.18
C GLU A 29 3.98 -1.13 -13.84
N VAL A 30 2.84 -1.83 -13.86
CA VAL A 30 2.18 -2.35 -12.67
C VAL A 30 2.75 -3.73 -12.39
N CYS A 31 3.49 -3.87 -11.28
CA CYS A 31 4.22 -5.08 -10.94
C CYS A 31 3.37 -6.07 -10.14
N ALA A 32 2.46 -5.56 -9.32
CA ALA A 32 1.53 -6.37 -8.52
C ALA A 32 0.34 -5.54 -8.08
N ILE A 33 -0.77 -6.20 -7.82
CA ILE A 33 -1.97 -5.62 -7.21
C ILE A 33 -2.45 -6.51 -6.07
N GLY A 34 -3.08 -5.91 -5.08
CA GLY A 34 -3.75 -6.61 -3.99
C GLY A 34 -4.93 -5.82 -3.47
N TYR A 35 -5.93 -6.51 -3.01
CA TYR A 35 -7.04 -5.95 -2.24
C TYR A 35 -7.32 -6.86 -1.06
N ASN A 36 -7.90 -6.32 0.01
CA ASN A 36 -8.13 -7.10 1.22
C ASN A 36 -9.24 -8.13 1.01
N GLY A 37 -9.09 -9.29 1.64
CA GLY A 37 -10.04 -10.39 1.54
C GLY A 37 -9.52 -11.66 2.18
N SER A 38 -10.33 -12.71 2.11
CA SER A 38 -9.97 -14.01 2.66
C SER A 38 -8.87 -14.68 1.82
N TYR A 39 -8.30 -15.76 2.36
CA TYR A 39 -7.38 -16.62 1.62
C TYR A 39 -8.11 -17.35 0.48
N LYS A 40 -7.37 -17.86 -0.49
CA LYS A 40 -7.93 -18.58 -1.64
C LYS A 40 -8.79 -19.76 -1.19
N GLY A 41 -10.06 -19.75 -1.57
CA GLY A 41 -11.05 -20.75 -1.17
C GLY A 41 -11.66 -20.54 0.22
N GLY A 42 -11.23 -19.52 0.94
CA GLY A 42 -11.80 -19.17 2.25
C GLY A 42 -13.10 -18.39 2.15
N PRO A 43 -13.86 -18.30 3.26
CA PRO A 43 -15.11 -17.57 3.28
C PRO A 43 -14.87 -16.06 3.22
N ASN A 44 -15.67 -15.35 2.42
CA ASN A 44 -15.61 -13.88 2.31
C ASN A 44 -16.47 -13.22 3.41
N VAL A 45 -16.25 -13.61 4.65
CA VAL A 45 -16.99 -13.14 5.83
C VAL A 45 -16.00 -12.63 6.87
N ARG A 46 -16.23 -11.44 7.40
CA ARG A 46 -15.41 -10.87 8.46
C ARG A 46 -15.54 -11.69 9.77
N SER A 47 -14.40 -11.90 10.43
CA SER A 47 -14.36 -12.51 11.77
C SER A 47 -14.91 -11.56 12.84
N SER A 48 -14.78 -10.24 12.65
CA SER A 48 -15.22 -9.21 13.57
C SER A 48 -15.54 -7.92 12.83
N LEU A 49 -16.45 -7.12 13.38
CA LEU A 49 -16.74 -5.76 12.90
C LEU A 49 -15.77 -4.72 13.46
N GLN A 50 -14.91 -5.10 14.40
CA GLN A 50 -13.90 -4.19 14.95
C GLN A 50 -12.82 -3.90 13.91
N GLN A 51 -12.35 -2.66 13.92
CA GLN A 51 -11.26 -2.23 13.06
C GLN A 51 -9.99 -3.02 13.37
N GLY A 52 -9.34 -3.56 12.33
CA GLY A 52 -8.12 -4.35 12.45
C GLY A 52 -8.34 -5.84 12.79
N ASP A 53 -9.57 -6.27 13.03
CA ASP A 53 -9.89 -7.64 13.43
C ASP A 53 -10.78 -8.38 12.41
N SER A 54 -10.71 -8.00 11.15
CA SER A 54 -11.52 -8.62 10.09
C SER A 54 -11.22 -10.10 9.87
N GLY A 55 -10.01 -10.54 10.19
CA GLY A 55 -9.51 -11.86 9.83
C GLY A 55 -9.09 -11.99 8.35
N PHE A 56 -9.26 -10.95 7.55
CA PHE A 56 -8.84 -10.92 6.17
C PHE A 56 -7.33 -10.65 6.02
N LEU A 57 -6.75 -11.16 4.95
CA LEU A 57 -5.45 -10.72 4.48
C LEU A 57 -5.54 -9.26 4.04
N HIS A 58 -4.54 -8.48 4.36
CA HIS A 58 -4.49 -7.08 3.98
C HIS A 58 -4.11 -6.91 2.51
N ALA A 59 -4.49 -5.77 1.93
CA ALA A 59 -4.23 -5.49 0.53
C ALA A 59 -2.73 -5.48 0.22
N GLU A 60 -1.93 -4.92 1.13
CA GLU A 60 -0.47 -4.85 1.00
C GLU A 60 0.15 -6.25 1.02
N GLU A 61 -0.32 -7.14 1.89
CA GLU A 61 0.13 -8.54 1.94
C GLU A 61 -0.14 -9.23 0.60
N ASN A 62 -1.37 -9.10 0.09
CA ASN A 62 -1.75 -9.72 -1.17
C ASN A 62 -0.94 -9.17 -2.35
N ALA A 63 -0.66 -7.86 -2.38
CA ALA A 63 0.20 -7.28 -3.40
C ALA A 63 1.64 -7.83 -3.32
N LEU A 64 2.18 -7.94 -2.10
CA LEU A 64 3.54 -8.48 -1.89
C LEU A 64 3.64 -9.96 -2.29
N PHE A 65 2.61 -10.76 -2.03
CA PHE A 65 2.58 -12.17 -2.45
C PHE A 65 2.62 -12.35 -3.98
N HIS A 66 2.06 -11.40 -4.72
CA HIS A 66 2.05 -11.44 -6.18
C HIS A 66 3.26 -10.76 -6.82
N LEU A 67 4.14 -10.17 -6.03
CA LEU A 67 5.31 -9.45 -6.55
C LEU A 67 6.39 -10.42 -7.00
N CYS A 68 6.68 -10.44 -8.31
CA CYS A 68 7.69 -11.32 -8.91
C CYS A 68 9.03 -10.62 -9.19
N LYS A 69 9.20 -9.37 -8.81
CA LYS A 69 10.47 -8.65 -9.01
C LYS A 69 11.54 -9.16 -8.05
N PRO A 70 12.79 -9.36 -8.52
CA PRO A 70 13.92 -9.68 -7.66
C PRO A 70 14.11 -8.65 -6.55
N TYR A 71 14.62 -9.09 -5.40
CA TYR A 71 14.79 -8.22 -4.22
C TYR A 71 15.63 -6.98 -4.53
N GLU A 72 16.68 -7.13 -5.30
CA GLU A 72 17.64 -6.08 -5.65
C GLU A 72 17.00 -4.93 -6.46
N LEU A 73 15.89 -5.19 -7.13
CA LEU A 73 15.17 -4.19 -7.93
C LEU A 73 14.02 -3.51 -7.16
N ARG A 74 13.69 -3.99 -5.97
CA ARG A 74 12.50 -3.53 -5.24
C ARG A 74 12.66 -2.14 -4.64
N SER A 75 13.88 -1.66 -4.44
CA SER A 75 14.13 -0.29 -3.99
C SER A 75 13.66 0.79 -4.99
N ASP A 76 13.50 0.41 -6.24
CA ASP A 76 12.98 1.26 -7.32
C ASP A 76 11.47 1.11 -7.55
N LEU A 77 10.77 0.41 -6.68
CA LEU A 77 9.32 0.23 -6.74
C LEU A 77 8.61 1.16 -5.75
N PHE A 78 7.43 1.62 -6.14
CA PHE A 78 6.51 2.37 -5.29
C PHE A 78 5.31 1.50 -4.94
N MET A 79 4.90 1.52 -3.68
CA MET A 79 3.65 0.92 -3.26
C MET A 79 2.61 2.02 -3.05
N LEU A 80 1.49 1.93 -3.77
CA LEU A 80 0.36 2.84 -3.66
C LEU A 80 -0.75 2.13 -2.88
N CYS A 81 -1.26 2.76 -1.84
CA CYS A 81 -2.30 2.19 -0.98
C CYS A 81 -3.49 3.13 -0.86
N THR A 82 -4.71 2.61 -0.83
CA THR A 82 -5.90 3.42 -0.55
C THR A 82 -5.91 3.93 0.88
N HIS A 83 -5.31 3.19 1.82
CA HIS A 83 -5.20 3.54 3.23
C HIS A 83 -3.76 3.41 3.70
N LYS A 84 -3.40 4.21 4.71
CA LYS A 84 -2.08 4.10 5.35
C LYS A 84 -1.87 2.67 5.88
N PRO A 85 -0.74 2.02 5.56
CA PRO A 85 -0.46 0.68 6.06
C PRO A 85 -0.46 0.61 7.59
N CYS A 86 -0.98 -0.49 8.14
CA CYS A 86 -0.87 -0.75 9.57
C CYS A 86 0.57 -1.14 9.94
N SER A 87 0.87 -1.20 11.25
CA SER A 87 2.22 -1.53 11.75
C SER A 87 2.73 -2.87 11.22
N MET A 88 1.88 -3.87 11.15
CA MET A 88 2.28 -5.19 10.64
C MET A 88 2.61 -5.16 9.15
N CYS A 89 1.77 -4.48 8.35
CA CYS A 89 2.07 -4.30 6.93
C CYS A 89 3.31 -3.44 6.71
N ALA A 90 3.55 -2.42 7.54
CA ALA A 90 4.78 -1.63 7.47
C ALA A 90 6.04 -2.50 7.65
N LYS A 91 6.03 -3.41 8.62
CA LYS A 91 7.14 -4.38 8.81
C LYS A 91 7.37 -5.24 7.57
N ARG A 92 6.30 -5.74 6.95
CA ARG A 92 6.37 -6.55 5.74
C ARG A 92 6.90 -5.76 4.55
N ILE A 93 6.45 -4.53 4.40
CA ILE A 93 6.93 -3.63 3.33
C ILE A 93 8.42 -3.34 3.48
N VAL A 94 8.88 -3.01 4.69
CA VAL A 94 10.31 -2.80 4.97
C VAL A 94 11.12 -4.03 4.58
N ASN A 95 10.69 -5.22 5.01
CA ASN A 95 11.39 -6.47 4.70
C ASN A 95 11.31 -6.86 3.22
N SER A 96 10.33 -6.37 2.47
CA SER A 96 10.21 -6.63 1.04
C SER A 96 11.24 -5.92 0.18
N GLY A 97 11.89 -4.88 0.72
CA GLY A 97 12.84 -4.05 -0.01
C GLY A 97 12.24 -2.83 -0.72
N ILE A 98 10.93 -2.65 -0.67
CA ILE A 98 10.26 -1.45 -1.21
C ILE A 98 10.62 -0.25 -0.32
N LYS A 99 10.99 0.87 -0.94
CA LYS A 99 11.49 2.06 -0.23
C LYS A 99 10.57 3.27 -0.28
N THR A 100 9.46 3.20 -1.03
CA THR A 100 8.52 4.30 -1.14
C THR A 100 7.07 3.80 -1.08
N VAL A 101 6.32 4.38 -0.17
CA VAL A 101 4.88 4.12 0.01
C VAL A 101 4.13 5.43 -0.14
N VAL A 102 3.05 5.42 -0.90
CA VAL A 102 2.11 6.55 -1.03
C VAL A 102 0.72 6.06 -0.67
N TYR A 103 0.06 6.73 0.24
CA TYR A 103 -1.30 6.37 0.66
C TYR A 103 -2.29 7.52 0.50
N ASP A 104 -3.56 7.18 0.35
CA ASP A 104 -4.64 8.12 0.12
C ASP A 104 -5.28 8.60 1.44
N GLN A 105 -5.76 7.67 2.26
CA GLN A 105 -6.50 7.96 3.48
C GLN A 105 -5.72 7.56 4.73
N ASP A 106 -5.82 8.36 5.77
CA ASP A 106 -5.25 8.03 7.07
C ASP A 106 -5.94 6.80 7.67
N TYR A 107 -5.17 6.02 8.39
CA TYR A 107 -5.63 4.85 9.14
C TYR A 107 -4.99 4.84 10.51
N ALA A 108 -5.81 4.86 11.55
CA ALA A 108 -5.35 4.74 12.93
C ALA A 108 -5.13 3.26 13.28
N ASP A 109 -3.86 2.87 13.30
CA ASP A 109 -3.45 1.54 13.71
C ASP A 109 -3.43 1.40 15.24
N LYS A 110 -3.78 0.22 15.75
CA LYS A 110 -3.81 -0.06 17.20
C LYS A 110 -2.47 0.19 17.89
N GLU A 111 -1.37 -0.17 17.22
CA GLU A 111 -0.02 0.02 17.76
C GLU A 111 0.53 1.43 17.53
N ASN A 112 -0.05 2.17 16.59
CA ASN A 112 0.36 3.53 16.19
C ASN A 112 1.89 3.67 15.96
N SER A 113 2.51 2.63 15.39
CA SER A 113 3.97 2.55 15.22
C SER A 113 4.42 2.54 13.75
N THR A 114 3.51 2.70 12.81
CA THR A 114 3.79 2.65 11.37
C THR A 114 4.89 3.61 10.95
N ASP A 115 4.81 4.87 11.37
CA ASP A 115 5.78 5.90 11.00
C ASP A 115 7.17 5.60 11.55
N GLU A 116 7.25 5.10 12.78
CA GLU A 116 8.51 4.71 13.41
C GLU A 116 9.15 3.51 12.70
N ILE A 117 8.34 2.51 12.29
CA ILE A 117 8.81 1.36 11.54
C ILE A 117 9.39 1.80 10.20
N PHE A 118 8.70 2.66 9.48
CA PHE A 118 9.19 3.18 8.20
C PHE A 118 10.44 4.04 8.36
N ARG A 119 10.51 4.87 9.41
CA ARG A 119 11.69 5.66 9.72
C ARG A 119 12.92 4.78 9.96
N ILE A 120 12.81 3.77 10.82
CA ILE A 120 13.89 2.83 11.13
C ILE A 120 14.26 2.01 9.88
N GLY A 121 13.27 1.54 9.14
CA GLY A 121 13.46 0.76 7.90
C GLY A 121 13.92 1.58 6.71
N LYS A 122 14.07 2.90 6.86
CA LYS A 122 14.45 3.82 5.78
C LYS A 122 13.54 3.71 4.56
N THR A 123 12.25 3.60 4.82
CA THR A 123 11.19 3.61 3.81
C THR A 123 10.44 4.92 3.91
N SER A 124 10.35 5.64 2.81
CA SER A 124 9.60 6.90 2.74
C SER A 124 8.10 6.61 2.64
N CYS A 125 7.29 7.32 3.41
CA CYS A 125 5.83 7.18 3.40
C CYS A 125 5.19 8.56 3.26
N PHE A 126 4.41 8.74 2.20
CA PHE A 126 3.79 10.03 1.86
C PHE A 126 2.28 9.90 1.74
N LYS A 127 1.56 10.91 2.22
CA LYS A 127 0.15 11.06 1.90
C LYS A 127 0.00 11.64 0.49
N TYR A 128 -0.92 11.11 -0.30
CA TYR A 128 -1.11 11.49 -1.70
C TYR A 128 -1.43 12.98 -1.87
N ASP A 129 -2.30 13.53 -1.02
CA ASP A 129 -2.65 14.96 -1.08
C ASP A 129 -1.45 15.88 -0.82
N ASP A 130 -0.55 15.47 0.08
CA ASP A 130 0.67 16.23 0.37
C ASP A 130 1.64 16.20 -0.82
N LEU A 131 1.72 15.07 -1.53
CA LEU A 131 2.49 14.97 -2.77
C LEU A 131 1.97 15.88 -3.86
N LEU A 132 0.65 15.94 -4.05
CA LEU A 132 0.03 16.84 -5.04
C LEU A 132 0.31 18.31 -4.73
N SER A 133 0.32 18.68 -3.46
CA SER A 133 0.62 20.04 -3.02
C SER A 133 2.09 20.45 -3.23
N ASN A 134 2.99 19.47 -3.32
CA ASN A 134 4.44 19.66 -3.44
C ASN A 134 5.03 18.96 -4.68
N ILE A 135 4.22 18.79 -5.72
CA ILE A 135 4.59 17.97 -6.89
C ILE A 135 5.90 18.41 -7.55
N ASP A 136 6.18 19.71 -7.53
CA ASP A 136 7.43 20.27 -8.09
C ASP A 136 8.69 19.76 -7.39
N GLN A 137 8.59 19.33 -6.13
CA GLN A 137 9.72 18.78 -5.37
C GLN A 137 9.97 17.30 -5.71
N PHE A 138 8.90 16.57 -6.06
CA PHE A 138 8.96 15.12 -6.27
C PHE A 138 9.05 14.72 -7.74
N MET A 139 8.76 15.65 -8.65
CA MET A 139 8.83 15.43 -10.10
C MET A 139 9.65 16.55 -10.77
N PRO A 140 10.97 16.57 -10.55
CA PRO A 140 11.82 17.55 -11.21
C PRO A 140 11.77 17.33 -12.73
N GLY A 141 11.41 18.37 -13.48
CA GLY A 141 11.34 18.34 -14.95
C GLY A 141 9.94 18.48 -15.55
N THR A 142 8.89 18.56 -14.74
CA THR A 142 7.52 18.79 -15.26
C THR A 142 7.26 20.27 -15.60
N LYS A 143 8.23 21.16 -15.38
CA LYS A 143 8.10 22.60 -15.68
C LYS A 143 8.37 22.98 -17.14
N GLU A 144 8.72 22.03 -17.99
CA GLU A 144 9.05 22.28 -19.41
C GLU A 144 8.10 21.57 -20.39
N ILE A 145 6.81 21.62 -20.13
CA ILE A 145 5.83 21.28 -21.16
C ILE A 145 4.90 22.48 -21.39
#